data_3dc535a9cab0aeac0b8f21c12f762bbd
#
_entry.id   3dc535a9cab0aeac0b8f21c12f762bbd
#
_cell.length_a   1.000
_cell.length_b   1.000
_cell.length_c   1.000
_cell.angle_alpha   90.00
_cell.angle_beta   90.00
_cell.angle_gamma   90.00
#
_symmetry.space_group_name_H-M   'P 1'
#
loop_
_entity.id
_entity.type
_entity.pdbx_description
1 polymer ?
#
loop_
_entity_poly.entity_id
_entity_poly.type
_entity_poly.pdbx_seq_one_letter_code
_entity_poly.pdbx_strand_id
1 'polypeptide(L)'
;MTETAASSFSPSLRVCRADYANPVHARALVQLLDSYAQDPAGGGKPLSDFAKTHLARELAARPQAFSVLAFDGDEAVGLVNCIEGFSTFACRPLVNIHDVAVLPDHRGRRIAEKMLALVDEISRERGACKLTLEVLQGNLGAVRLYERVGFAGYQLDPAMGQARFFQKWLD
;
A
#
# COMPACT_ATOMS: atom_id res chain seq x y z
N MET A 1 0.21 9.81 50.20
CA MET A 1 0.91 9.13 49.06
C MET A 1 -0.18 8.57 48.16
N THR A 2 -0.54 9.35 47.17
CA THR A 2 -1.54 8.96 46.17
C THR A 2 -0.82 8.78 44.84
N GLU A 3 -0.60 7.54 44.46
CA GLU A 3 -0.01 7.12 43.20
C GLU A 3 -1.07 7.27 42.12
N THR A 4 -0.89 8.28 41.28
CA THR A 4 -1.73 8.49 40.10
C THR A 4 -1.29 7.48 39.06
N ALA A 5 -2.05 6.39 38.89
CA ALA A 5 -1.87 5.48 37.79
C ALA A 5 -2.09 6.22 36.48
N ALA A 6 -1.01 6.49 35.76
CA ALA A 6 -1.07 6.91 34.37
C ALA A 6 -1.65 5.75 33.54
N SER A 7 -2.91 5.88 33.17
CA SER A 7 -3.54 5.02 32.19
C SER A 7 -2.77 5.17 30.86
N SER A 8 -1.96 4.19 30.53
CA SER A 8 -1.33 4.08 29.22
C SER A 8 -2.42 3.74 28.20
N PHE A 9 -3.07 4.75 27.64
CA PHE A 9 -3.81 4.60 26.40
C PHE A 9 -2.79 4.28 25.31
N SER A 10 -2.59 3.01 25.03
CA SER A 10 -2.00 2.62 23.76
C SER A 10 -3.03 2.95 22.69
N PRO A 11 -2.78 3.93 21.82
CA PRO A 11 -3.68 4.19 20.71
C PRO A 11 -3.82 2.89 19.91
N SER A 12 -5.05 2.45 19.75
CA SER A 12 -5.31 1.18 19.07
C SER A 12 -5.09 1.37 17.57
N LEU A 13 -4.04 0.75 17.03
CA LEU A 13 -3.81 0.70 15.61
C LEU A 13 -5.01 0.04 14.92
N ARG A 14 -5.69 0.78 14.07
CA ARG A 14 -6.83 0.32 13.27
C ARG A 14 -6.41 0.26 11.80
N VAL A 15 -6.66 -0.88 11.16
CA VAL A 15 -6.48 -1.08 9.72
C VAL A 15 -7.84 -1.31 9.09
N CYS A 16 -8.14 -0.64 7.98
CA CYS A 16 -9.44 -0.75 7.32
C CYS A 16 -9.31 -0.55 5.81
N ARG A 17 -10.25 -1.13 5.07
CA ARG A 17 -10.46 -0.76 3.67
C ARG A 17 -10.92 0.69 3.58
N ALA A 18 -10.33 1.46 2.67
CA ALA A 18 -10.70 2.84 2.44
C ALA A 18 -12.11 2.94 1.83
N ASP A 19 -12.90 3.84 2.36
CA ASP A 19 -14.11 4.33 1.73
C ASP A 19 -13.78 5.68 1.07
N TYR A 20 -13.72 5.72 -0.24
CA TYR A 20 -13.37 6.93 -0.98
C TYR A 20 -14.43 8.04 -0.89
N ALA A 21 -15.67 7.70 -0.50
CA ALA A 21 -16.73 8.68 -0.23
C ALA A 21 -16.59 9.31 1.17
N ASN A 22 -15.86 8.68 2.07
CA ASN A 22 -15.58 9.23 3.39
C ASN A 22 -14.49 10.32 3.29
N PRO A 23 -14.79 11.59 3.65
CA PRO A 23 -13.84 12.69 3.49
C PRO A 23 -12.57 12.55 4.35
N VAL A 24 -12.63 11.81 5.46
CA VAL A 24 -11.46 11.52 6.29
C VAL A 24 -10.54 10.56 5.57
N HIS A 25 -11.08 9.47 5.01
CA HIS A 25 -10.30 8.48 4.25
C HIS A 25 -9.73 9.09 2.96
N ALA A 26 -10.51 9.90 2.23
CA ALA A 26 -10.06 10.57 1.02
C ALA A 26 -8.87 11.51 1.29
N ARG A 27 -8.94 12.33 2.36
CA ARG A 27 -7.81 13.18 2.78
C ARG A 27 -6.60 12.36 3.22
N ALA A 28 -6.81 11.36 4.06
CA ALA A 28 -5.74 10.47 4.55
C ALA A 28 -4.97 9.81 3.38
N LEU A 29 -5.68 9.29 2.40
CA LEU A 29 -5.10 8.67 1.21
C LEU A 29 -4.19 9.64 0.46
N VAL A 30 -4.67 10.85 0.17
CA VAL A 30 -3.90 11.85 -0.57
C VAL A 30 -2.67 12.32 0.24
N GLN A 31 -2.82 12.57 1.53
CA GLN A 31 -1.73 13.02 2.40
C GLN A 31 -0.63 11.95 2.52
N LEU A 32 -1.01 10.70 2.74
CA LEU A 32 -0.07 9.59 2.86
C LEU A 32 0.67 9.32 1.55
N LEU A 33 -0.05 9.38 0.42
CA LEU A 33 0.58 9.19 -0.88
C LEU A 33 1.51 10.37 -1.25
N ASP A 34 1.12 11.60 -0.93
CA ASP A 34 1.98 12.78 -1.14
C ASP A 34 3.26 12.71 -0.27
N SER A 35 3.13 12.26 0.98
CA SER A 35 4.29 12.02 1.85
C SER A 35 5.20 10.93 1.27
N TYR A 36 4.62 9.84 0.78
CA TYR A 36 5.40 8.77 0.13
C TYR A 36 6.08 9.23 -1.15
N ALA A 37 5.39 10.01 -2.00
CA ALA A 37 5.95 10.53 -3.23
C ALA A 37 7.21 11.39 -3.00
N GLN A 38 7.31 12.07 -1.86
CA GLN A 38 8.47 12.86 -1.46
C GLN A 38 9.62 12.04 -0.86
N ASP A 39 9.34 10.79 -0.45
CA ASP A 39 10.39 9.85 -0.01
C ASP A 39 11.27 9.46 -1.23
N PRO A 40 12.58 9.26 -1.05
CA PRO A 40 13.47 8.79 -2.14
C PRO A 40 12.97 7.52 -2.84
N ALA A 41 12.31 6.61 -2.10
CA ALA A 41 11.71 5.41 -2.66
C ALA A 41 10.43 5.69 -3.48
N GLY A 42 9.79 6.83 -3.28
CA GLY A 42 8.57 7.25 -3.98
C GLY A 42 8.80 8.21 -5.15
N GLY A 43 10.08 8.61 -5.38
CA GLY A 43 10.43 9.50 -6.48
C GLY A 43 10.99 10.86 -6.08
N GLY A 44 10.94 11.23 -4.79
CA GLY A 44 11.56 12.43 -4.22
C GLY A 44 10.87 13.75 -4.55
N LYS A 45 9.62 13.72 -5.04
CA LYS A 45 8.86 14.93 -5.42
C LYS A 45 7.40 14.79 -4.94
N PRO A 46 6.75 15.92 -4.55
CA PRO A 46 5.34 15.89 -4.19
C PRO A 46 4.46 15.51 -5.39
N LEU A 47 3.27 15.02 -5.10
CA LEU A 47 2.22 14.85 -6.12
C LEU A 47 1.88 16.19 -6.77
N SER A 48 1.46 16.14 -8.04
CA SER A 48 0.91 17.32 -8.70
C SER A 48 -0.38 17.81 -8.03
N ASP A 49 -0.69 19.09 -8.15
CA ASP A 49 -1.95 19.65 -7.61
C ASP A 49 -3.17 18.97 -8.22
N PHE A 50 -3.09 18.59 -9.50
CA PHE A 50 -4.13 17.81 -10.15
C PHE A 50 -4.34 16.46 -9.45
N ALA A 51 -3.28 15.70 -9.17
CA ALA A 51 -3.37 14.42 -8.48
C ALA A 51 -3.93 14.60 -7.07
N LYS A 52 -3.45 15.59 -6.30
CA LYS A 52 -3.94 15.88 -4.95
C LYS A 52 -5.44 16.18 -4.91
N THR A 53 -5.95 16.87 -5.94
CA THR A 53 -7.35 17.27 -6.01
C THR A 53 -8.27 16.15 -6.49
N HIS A 54 -7.79 15.25 -7.38
CA HIS A 54 -8.65 14.34 -8.13
C HIS A 54 -8.52 12.87 -7.70
N LEU A 55 -7.41 12.47 -7.07
CA LEU A 55 -7.05 11.08 -6.85
C LEU A 55 -8.16 10.25 -6.19
N ALA A 56 -8.74 10.72 -5.08
CA ALA A 56 -9.76 9.95 -4.35
C ALA A 56 -11.01 9.72 -5.21
N ARG A 57 -11.45 10.74 -5.97
CA ARG A 57 -12.57 10.63 -6.91
C ARG A 57 -12.27 9.68 -8.06
N GLU A 58 -11.06 9.76 -8.60
CA GLU A 58 -10.62 8.89 -9.70
C GLU A 58 -10.52 7.43 -9.26
N LEU A 59 -10.06 7.17 -8.04
CA LEU A 59 -10.07 5.82 -7.47
C LEU A 59 -11.49 5.32 -7.21
N ALA A 60 -12.39 6.18 -6.70
CA ALA A 60 -13.80 5.84 -6.48
C ALA A 60 -14.52 5.42 -7.77
N ALA A 61 -14.13 6.00 -8.91
CA ALA A 61 -14.71 5.68 -10.23
C ALA A 61 -14.18 4.36 -10.81
N ARG A 62 -13.21 3.70 -10.16
CA ARG A 62 -12.55 2.47 -10.65
C ARG A 62 -12.90 1.28 -9.75
N PRO A 63 -13.87 0.42 -10.12
CA PRO A 63 -14.28 -0.72 -9.29
C PRO A 63 -13.15 -1.73 -9.04
N GLN A 64 -12.16 -1.78 -9.92
CA GLN A 64 -10.95 -2.60 -9.76
C GLN A 64 -9.94 -2.01 -8.76
N ALA A 65 -10.07 -0.72 -8.38
CA ALA A 65 -9.20 -0.12 -7.38
C ALA A 65 -9.73 -0.35 -5.96
N PHE A 66 -8.83 -0.56 -5.02
CA PHE A 66 -9.12 -0.45 -3.59
C PHE A 66 -7.88 0.00 -2.84
N SER A 67 -8.08 0.62 -1.71
CA SER A 67 -7.00 1.03 -0.81
C SER A 67 -7.24 0.51 0.60
N VAL A 68 -6.15 0.32 1.33
CA VAL A 68 -6.14 0.00 2.75
C VAL A 68 -5.46 1.14 3.48
N LEU A 69 -6.06 1.59 4.57
CA LEU A 69 -5.55 2.64 5.45
C LEU A 69 -5.25 2.09 6.84
N ALA A 70 -4.21 2.61 7.46
CA ALA A 70 -3.91 2.39 8.87
C ALA A 70 -4.00 3.70 9.64
N PHE A 71 -4.66 3.67 10.79
CA PHE A 71 -4.80 4.78 11.71
C PHE A 71 -4.22 4.41 13.08
N ASP A 72 -3.49 5.32 13.69
CA ASP A 72 -3.06 5.25 15.08
C ASP A 72 -3.85 6.32 15.87
N GLY A 73 -4.91 5.90 16.56
CA GLY A 73 -5.95 6.83 16.99
C GLY A 73 -6.64 7.48 15.79
N ASP A 74 -6.62 8.80 15.73
CA ASP A 74 -7.21 9.59 14.63
C ASP A 74 -6.19 9.94 13.53
N GLU A 75 -4.91 9.66 13.74
CA GLU A 75 -3.85 9.91 12.77
C GLU A 75 -3.78 8.82 11.73
N ALA A 76 -3.85 9.19 10.45
CA ALA A 76 -3.60 8.27 9.35
C ALA A 76 -2.09 8.07 9.18
N VAL A 77 -1.61 6.82 9.33
CA VAL A 77 -0.18 6.50 9.43
C VAL A 77 0.31 5.53 8.35
N GLY A 78 -0.60 4.92 7.59
CA GLY A 78 -0.23 3.99 6.54
C GLY A 78 -1.27 3.85 5.45
N LEU A 79 -0.79 3.53 4.25
CA LEU A 79 -1.56 3.39 3.01
C LEU A 79 -1.04 2.21 2.19
N VAL A 80 -1.95 1.44 1.63
CA VAL A 80 -1.68 0.53 0.51
C VAL A 80 -2.69 0.80 -0.59
N ASN A 81 -2.23 1.07 -1.82
CA ASN A 81 -3.07 1.18 -3.01
C ASN A 81 -2.94 -0.08 -3.86
N CYS A 82 -4.08 -0.61 -4.29
CA CYS A 82 -4.16 -1.84 -5.07
C CYS A 82 -5.04 -1.65 -6.30
N ILE A 83 -4.64 -2.30 -7.38
CA ILE A 83 -5.42 -2.39 -8.62
C ILE A 83 -5.58 -3.86 -9.00
N GLU A 84 -6.82 -4.27 -9.19
CA GLU A 84 -7.14 -5.60 -9.72
C GLU A 84 -6.88 -5.62 -11.22
N GLY A 85 -6.08 -6.57 -11.65
CA GLY A 85 -5.84 -6.92 -13.03
C GLY A 85 -6.34 -8.34 -13.31
N PHE A 86 -5.90 -8.92 -14.43
CA PHE A 86 -6.31 -10.24 -14.83
C PHE A 86 -5.10 -11.08 -15.27
N SER A 87 -4.97 -12.28 -14.72
CA SER A 87 -3.99 -13.26 -15.14
C SER A 87 -4.54 -14.06 -16.32
N THR A 88 -4.05 -13.80 -17.52
CA THR A 88 -4.43 -14.56 -18.72
C THR A 88 -4.01 -16.04 -18.63
N PHE A 89 -2.93 -16.36 -17.93
CA PHE A 89 -2.47 -17.72 -17.73
C PHE A 89 -3.34 -18.52 -16.77
N ALA A 90 -3.79 -17.89 -15.68
CA ALA A 90 -4.65 -18.54 -14.70
C ALA A 90 -6.15 -18.37 -15.02
N CYS A 91 -6.50 -17.50 -15.99
CA CYS A 91 -7.87 -17.07 -16.30
C CYS A 91 -8.62 -16.62 -15.06
N ARG A 92 -7.95 -15.82 -14.20
CA ARG A 92 -8.47 -15.35 -12.91
C ARG A 92 -7.98 -13.93 -12.60
N PRO A 93 -8.69 -13.19 -11.73
CA PRO A 93 -8.16 -11.92 -11.22
C PRO A 93 -6.78 -12.10 -10.57
N LEU A 94 -5.98 -11.07 -10.63
CA LEU A 94 -4.81 -10.86 -9.78
C LEU A 94 -4.87 -9.46 -9.21
N VAL A 95 -4.20 -9.20 -8.10
CA VAL A 95 -4.12 -7.84 -7.54
C VAL A 95 -2.67 -7.37 -7.58
N ASN A 96 -2.44 -6.21 -8.19
CA ASN A 96 -1.16 -5.52 -8.12
C ASN A 96 -1.20 -4.47 -7.02
N ILE A 97 -0.21 -4.49 -6.14
CA ILE A 97 0.02 -3.50 -5.09
C ILE A 97 0.91 -2.42 -5.68
N HIS A 98 0.34 -1.23 -5.89
CA HIS A 98 1.04 -0.09 -6.49
C HIS A 98 1.87 0.70 -5.49
N ASP A 99 1.30 0.97 -4.32
CA ASP A 99 1.93 1.78 -3.29
C ASP A 99 1.82 1.10 -1.92
N VAL A 100 2.90 1.12 -1.16
CA VAL A 100 2.91 0.75 0.27
C VAL A 100 3.67 1.83 1.02
N ALA A 101 2.96 2.57 1.85
CA ALA A 101 3.50 3.67 2.61
C ALA A 101 3.20 3.52 4.10
N VAL A 102 4.19 3.83 4.93
CA VAL A 102 4.04 4.06 6.37
C VAL A 102 4.85 5.30 6.72
N LEU A 103 4.24 6.23 7.46
CA LEU A 103 4.91 7.45 7.91
C LEU A 103 6.21 7.09 8.66
N PRO A 104 7.30 7.84 8.47
CA PRO A 104 8.61 7.53 9.01
C PRO A 104 8.60 7.22 10.52
N ASP A 105 7.91 8.04 11.31
CA ASP A 105 7.85 7.92 12.78
C ASP A 105 7.03 6.70 13.27
N HIS A 106 6.28 6.06 12.36
CA HIS A 106 5.47 4.88 12.64
C HIS A 106 6.05 3.59 12.05
N ARG A 107 7.21 3.66 11.38
CA ARG A 107 7.91 2.47 10.84
C ARG A 107 8.40 1.55 11.96
N GLY A 108 8.68 0.30 11.65
CA GLY A 108 9.15 -0.70 12.63
C GLY A 108 8.07 -1.28 13.55
N ARG A 109 6.81 -0.81 13.46
CA ARG A 109 5.68 -1.23 14.30
C ARG A 109 4.78 -2.29 13.63
N ARG A 110 5.25 -2.93 12.57
CA ARG A 110 4.54 -3.95 11.77
C ARG A 110 3.22 -3.46 11.16
N ILE A 111 3.08 -2.15 10.93
CA ILE A 111 1.87 -1.56 10.34
C ILE A 111 1.68 -2.06 8.91
N ALA A 112 2.74 -2.05 8.10
CA ALA A 112 2.69 -2.55 6.73
C ALA A 112 2.28 -4.03 6.66
N GLU A 113 2.77 -4.89 7.56
CA GLU A 113 2.36 -6.30 7.63
C GLU A 113 0.85 -6.45 7.86
N LYS A 114 0.29 -5.65 8.79
CA LYS A 114 -1.15 -5.68 9.07
C LYS A 114 -1.99 -5.19 7.90
N MET A 115 -1.52 -4.14 7.19
CA MET A 115 -2.19 -3.66 5.99
C MET A 115 -2.16 -4.70 4.87
N LEU A 116 -1.00 -5.34 4.64
CA LEU A 116 -0.85 -6.39 3.63
C LEU A 116 -1.69 -7.63 3.95
N ALA A 117 -1.87 -7.96 5.23
CA ALA A 117 -2.79 -9.05 5.63
C ALA A 117 -4.23 -8.73 5.21
N LEU A 118 -4.71 -7.50 5.40
CA LEU A 118 -6.04 -7.10 4.93
C LEU A 118 -6.13 -7.05 3.39
N VAL A 119 -5.06 -6.66 2.71
CA VAL A 119 -4.99 -6.74 1.24
C VAL A 119 -5.14 -8.19 0.77
N ASP A 120 -4.49 -9.14 1.44
CA ASP A 120 -4.60 -10.58 1.13
C ASP A 120 -6.05 -11.08 1.31
N GLU A 121 -6.72 -10.71 2.40
CA GLU A 121 -8.13 -11.03 2.65
C GLU A 121 -9.04 -10.49 1.54
N ILE A 122 -8.97 -9.19 1.25
CA ILE A 122 -9.77 -8.55 0.19
C ILE A 122 -9.51 -9.19 -1.17
N SER A 123 -8.25 -9.52 -1.46
CA SER A 123 -7.86 -10.14 -2.73
C SER A 123 -8.42 -11.56 -2.88
N ARG A 124 -8.46 -12.33 -1.80
CA ARG A 124 -9.10 -13.66 -1.77
C ARG A 124 -10.61 -13.56 -1.98
N GLU A 125 -11.27 -12.61 -1.33
CA GLU A 125 -12.71 -12.34 -1.54
C GLU A 125 -13.03 -12.00 -3.00
N ARG A 126 -12.11 -11.30 -3.69
CA ARG A 126 -12.21 -10.99 -5.12
C ARG A 126 -11.87 -12.17 -6.03
N GLY A 127 -11.47 -13.32 -5.50
CA GLY A 127 -11.08 -14.50 -6.25
C GLY A 127 -9.72 -14.39 -6.94
N ALA A 128 -8.88 -13.46 -6.52
CA ALA A 128 -7.55 -13.29 -7.09
C ALA A 128 -6.68 -14.53 -6.91
N CYS A 129 -5.92 -14.88 -7.94
CA CYS A 129 -5.01 -16.03 -7.91
C CYS A 129 -3.64 -15.70 -7.32
N LYS A 130 -3.27 -14.43 -7.28
CA LYS A 130 -2.00 -13.95 -6.71
C LYS A 130 -2.02 -12.45 -6.46
N LEU A 131 -1.09 -12.01 -5.60
CA LEU A 131 -0.66 -10.62 -5.44
C LEU A 131 0.64 -10.40 -6.20
N THR A 132 0.83 -9.21 -6.74
CA THR A 132 2.08 -8.76 -7.38
C THR A 132 2.45 -7.37 -6.88
N LEU A 133 3.73 -7.05 -6.88
CA LEU A 133 4.25 -5.72 -6.60
C LEU A 133 5.61 -5.54 -7.27
N GLU A 134 6.02 -4.28 -7.43
CA GLU A 134 7.37 -3.90 -7.80
C GLU A 134 8.09 -3.29 -6.60
N VAL A 135 9.38 -3.58 -6.46
CA VAL A 135 10.22 -3.04 -5.40
C VAL A 135 11.63 -2.72 -5.92
N LEU A 136 12.15 -1.55 -5.54
CA LEU A 136 13.53 -1.20 -5.84
C LEU A 136 14.49 -2.11 -5.04
N GLN A 137 15.46 -2.73 -5.69
CA GLN A 137 16.43 -3.62 -5.06
C GLN A 137 17.19 -2.95 -3.89
N GLY A 138 17.42 -1.64 -3.98
CA GLY A 138 18.07 -0.86 -2.92
C GLY A 138 17.18 -0.60 -1.71
N ASN A 139 15.87 -0.81 -1.80
CA ASN A 139 14.95 -0.67 -0.67
C ASN A 139 14.91 -1.96 0.17
N LEU A 140 16.03 -2.23 0.84
CA LEU A 140 16.21 -3.47 1.59
C LEU A 140 15.17 -3.66 2.72
N GLY A 141 14.61 -2.57 3.24
CA GLY A 141 13.56 -2.63 4.25
C GLY A 141 12.27 -3.21 3.69
N ALA A 142 11.86 -2.73 2.51
CA ALA A 142 10.67 -3.21 1.81
C ALA A 142 10.88 -4.65 1.30
N VAL A 143 12.03 -4.97 0.73
CA VAL A 143 12.35 -6.33 0.27
C VAL A 143 12.17 -7.33 1.42
N ARG A 144 12.81 -7.09 2.57
CA ARG A 144 12.67 -7.97 3.76
C ARG A 144 11.24 -8.07 4.28
N LEU A 145 10.47 -6.97 4.19
CA LEU A 145 9.04 -7.00 4.55
C LEU A 145 8.29 -7.96 3.63
N TYR A 146 8.43 -7.80 2.33
CA TYR A 146 7.69 -8.59 1.34
C TYR A 146 8.06 -10.08 1.41
N GLU A 147 9.33 -10.41 1.52
CA GLU A 147 9.78 -11.80 1.72
C GLU A 147 9.17 -12.42 2.99
N ARG A 148 9.13 -11.67 4.11
CA ARG A 148 8.58 -12.14 5.37
C ARG A 148 7.07 -12.41 5.30
N VAL A 149 6.33 -11.67 4.47
CA VAL A 149 4.88 -11.88 4.27
C VAL A 149 4.57 -12.80 3.08
N GLY A 150 5.59 -13.48 2.52
CA GLY A 150 5.41 -14.56 1.56
C GLY A 150 5.57 -14.18 0.09
N PHE A 151 6.00 -12.96 -0.24
CA PHE A 151 6.38 -12.64 -1.61
C PHE A 151 7.76 -13.24 -1.95
N ALA A 152 7.92 -13.64 -3.18
CA ALA A 152 9.19 -14.09 -3.74
C ALA A 152 9.44 -13.41 -5.09
N GLY A 153 10.70 -13.27 -5.45
CA GLY A 153 11.09 -12.72 -6.74
C GLY A 153 10.50 -13.55 -7.89
N TYR A 154 9.95 -12.86 -8.89
CA TYR A 154 9.43 -13.54 -10.08
C TYR A 154 10.59 -14.01 -10.94
N GLN A 155 10.71 -15.32 -11.09
CA GLN A 155 11.71 -15.97 -11.92
C GLN A 155 11.08 -17.16 -12.64
N LEU A 156 11.30 -17.27 -13.95
CA LEU A 156 10.92 -18.42 -14.75
C LEU A 156 12.11 -19.38 -14.87
N ASP A 157 12.83 -19.29 -15.98
CA ASP A 157 14.05 -20.05 -16.21
C ASP A 157 15.26 -19.20 -15.75
N PRO A 158 16.13 -19.69 -14.82
CA PRO A 158 17.33 -19.00 -14.42
C PRO A 158 18.24 -18.57 -15.57
N ALA A 159 18.26 -19.32 -16.66
CA ALA A 159 19.04 -18.99 -17.86
C ALA A 159 18.54 -17.73 -18.59
N MET A 160 17.27 -17.38 -18.43
CA MET A 160 16.67 -16.16 -18.97
C MET A 160 16.89 -14.91 -18.12
N GLY A 161 17.42 -15.07 -16.90
CA GLY A 161 17.68 -13.99 -15.96
C GLY A 161 16.43 -13.52 -15.23
N GLN A 162 16.51 -12.29 -14.68
CA GLN A 162 15.44 -11.70 -13.87
C GLN A 162 14.49 -10.86 -14.73
N ALA A 163 13.21 -10.83 -14.34
CA ALA A 163 12.25 -9.91 -14.93
C ALA A 163 12.65 -8.45 -14.65
N ARG A 164 12.50 -7.60 -15.66
CA ARG A 164 12.80 -6.16 -15.57
C ARG A 164 11.53 -5.38 -15.78
N PHE A 165 11.36 -4.31 -15.02
CA PHE A 165 10.27 -3.36 -15.20
C PHE A 165 10.68 -2.27 -16.20
N PHE A 166 9.82 -2.00 -17.18
CA PHE A 166 10.01 -0.96 -18.19
C PHE A 166 8.81 -0.03 -18.19
N GLN A 167 9.06 1.25 -18.45
CA GLN A 167 8.01 2.26 -18.63
C GLN A 167 8.24 3.06 -19.93
N LYS A 168 7.13 3.54 -20.51
CA LYS A 168 7.13 4.47 -21.63
C LYS A 168 6.05 5.52 -21.36
N TRP A 169 6.45 6.78 -21.35
CA TRP A 169 5.50 7.90 -21.25
C TRP A 169 4.71 8.03 -22.55
N LEU A 170 3.41 8.31 -22.40
CA LEU A 170 2.49 8.58 -23.51
C LEU A 170 2.04 10.04 -23.33
N ASP A 171 2.58 10.93 -24.13
CA ASP A 171 2.27 12.37 -24.11
C ASP A 171 0.94 12.62 -24.84
#